data_617905433f3c77046f1c1e1c00d0ca19
#
_entry.id   617905433f3c77046f1c1e1c00d0ca19
#
_cell.length_a   1.000
_cell.length_b   1.000
_cell.length_c   1.000
_cell.angle_alpha   90.00
_cell.angle_beta   90.00
_cell.angle_gamma   90.00
#
_symmetry.space_group_name_H-M   'P 1'
#
loop_
_entity.id
_entity.type
_entity.pdbx_description
1 polymer ?
#
loop_
_entity_poly.entity_id
_entity_poly.type
_entity_poly.pdbx_seq_one_letter_code
_entity_poly.pdbx_strand_id
1 'polypeptide(L)'
;MKYYIYQGIGSDGELRKIAEVTDKKEYTATGLTANSTYRFAVSAYNGLRESAKSNVITVKTSAIPVQSITLAIDKTALEVGGTAKVTVTITPANQTDGEVTLTSSNSQVAAVDNEGNVRAVASGTATITAKIGEKTSNVISLTVYEALVDVTNLTSSNITANSIDLSWD
;
A
#
# COMPACT_ATOMS: atom_id res chain seq x y z
N MET A 1 -35.16 3.49 34.30
CA MET A 1 -34.14 2.41 34.37
C MET A 1 -32.94 2.82 33.52
N LYS A 2 -31.71 2.75 34.07
CA LYS A 2 -30.50 2.97 33.26
C LYS A 2 -29.90 1.64 32.85
N TYR A 3 -29.21 1.64 31.72
CA TYR A 3 -28.42 0.51 31.22
C TYR A 3 -27.00 0.98 30.94
N TYR A 4 -26.03 0.15 31.32
CA TYR A 4 -24.62 0.38 31.07
C TYR A 4 -24.15 -0.53 29.96
N ILE A 5 -23.48 0.05 28.97
CA ILE A 5 -22.96 -0.65 27.81
C ILE A 5 -21.47 -0.88 28.02
N TYR A 6 -21.04 -2.11 27.83
CA TYR A 6 -19.64 -2.53 27.96
C TYR A 6 -19.11 -2.99 26.64
N GLN A 7 -17.86 -2.65 26.36
CA GLN A 7 -17.13 -3.03 25.16
C GLN A 7 -15.74 -3.55 25.53
N GLY A 8 -15.31 -4.61 24.86
CA GLY A 8 -13.93 -5.09 24.81
C GLY A 8 -13.44 -5.15 23.37
N ILE A 9 -12.15 -4.99 23.13
CA ILE A 9 -11.52 -5.07 21.82
C ILE A 9 -10.78 -6.41 21.73
N GLY A 10 -10.97 -7.13 20.63
CA GLY A 10 -10.47 -8.50 20.46
C GLY A 10 -11.43 -9.56 20.97
N SER A 11 -11.06 -10.83 20.78
CA SER A 11 -11.89 -12.00 21.16
C SER A 11 -11.98 -12.22 22.68
N ASP A 12 -11.03 -11.70 23.44
CA ASP A 12 -10.84 -11.85 24.88
C ASP A 12 -10.68 -10.53 25.64
N GLY A 13 -10.84 -9.39 24.94
CA GLY A 13 -10.68 -8.06 25.48
C GLY A 13 -11.53 -7.79 26.72
N GLU A 14 -10.94 -7.11 27.71
CA GLU A 14 -11.62 -6.70 28.93
C GLU A 14 -12.83 -5.80 28.63
N LEU A 15 -13.97 -6.10 29.25
CA LEU A 15 -15.20 -5.33 29.09
C LEU A 15 -15.17 -4.09 29.97
N ARG A 16 -15.05 -2.92 29.32
CA ARG A 16 -15.08 -1.60 29.97
C ARG A 16 -16.38 -0.88 29.63
N LYS A 17 -16.92 -0.15 30.58
CA LYS A 17 -18.12 0.68 30.36
C LYS A 17 -17.79 1.79 29.37
N ILE A 18 -18.57 1.86 28.27
CA ILE A 18 -18.41 2.86 27.21
C ILE A 18 -19.57 3.87 27.15
N ALA A 19 -20.76 3.48 27.63
CA ALA A 19 -21.94 4.32 27.57
C ALA A 19 -22.97 3.97 28.66
N GLU A 20 -23.90 4.90 28.88
CA GLU A 20 -25.16 4.64 29.60
C GLU A 20 -26.34 5.14 28.76
N VAL A 21 -27.46 4.44 28.84
CA VAL A 21 -28.72 4.82 28.23
C VAL A 21 -29.82 4.76 29.27
N THR A 22 -30.77 5.69 29.20
CA THR A 22 -31.90 5.76 30.15
C THR A 22 -33.19 5.44 29.40
N ASP A 23 -33.96 4.49 29.92
CA ASP A 23 -35.28 4.08 29.42
C ASP A 23 -35.33 3.64 27.95
N LYS A 24 -34.15 3.29 27.39
CA LYS A 24 -34.00 2.67 26.06
C LYS A 24 -33.36 1.32 26.19
N LYS A 25 -33.74 0.37 25.34
CA LYS A 25 -33.20 -0.98 25.25
C LYS A 25 -32.37 -1.22 23.98
N GLU A 26 -31.86 -0.12 23.42
CA GLU A 26 -31.04 -0.11 22.20
C GLU A 26 -29.87 0.85 22.36
N TYR A 27 -28.75 0.53 21.76
CA TYR A 27 -27.57 1.37 21.70
C TYR A 27 -26.80 1.08 20.40
N THR A 28 -26.38 2.11 19.69
CA THR A 28 -25.53 2.00 18.50
C THR A 28 -24.09 2.36 18.88
N ALA A 29 -23.21 1.38 18.86
CA ALA A 29 -21.78 1.62 19.00
C ALA A 29 -21.22 2.21 17.70
N THR A 30 -20.58 3.36 17.80
CA THR A 30 -19.96 4.09 16.66
C THR A 30 -18.46 4.25 16.87
N GLY A 31 -17.73 4.68 15.83
CA GLY A 31 -16.28 4.88 15.90
C GLY A 31 -15.50 3.56 15.98
N LEU A 32 -16.10 2.45 15.57
CA LEU A 32 -15.43 1.16 15.53
C LEU A 32 -14.47 1.07 14.34
N THR A 33 -13.36 0.37 14.54
CA THR A 33 -12.40 0.06 13.47
C THR A 33 -12.97 -1.03 12.56
N ALA A 34 -12.82 -0.90 11.25
CA ALA A 34 -13.22 -1.91 10.29
C ALA A 34 -12.38 -3.21 10.46
N ASN A 35 -12.95 -4.35 10.02
CA ASN A 35 -12.34 -5.68 10.08
C ASN A 35 -11.82 -6.08 11.48
N SER A 36 -12.42 -5.55 12.54
CA SER A 36 -11.98 -5.70 13.93
C SER A 36 -13.01 -6.42 14.77
N THR A 37 -12.55 -7.23 15.71
CA THR A 37 -13.42 -7.99 16.61
C THR A 37 -13.69 -7.20 17.89
N TYR A 38 -14.94 -7.18 18.32
CA TYR A 38 -15.41 -6.52 19.52
C TYR A 38 -16.29 -7.47 20.35
N ARG A 39 -16.28 -7.25 21.66
CA ARG A 39 -17.17 -7.90 22.61
C ARG A 39 -18.07 -6.87 23.24
N PHE A 40 -19.34 -7.22 23.46
CA PHE A 40 -20.31 -6.36 24.12
C PHE A 40 -21.09 -7.11 25.18
N ALA A 41 -21.43 -6.40 26.25
CA ALA A 41 -22.35 -6.82 27.28
C ALA A 41 -23.12 -5.60 27.81
N VAL A 42 -24.25 -5.85 28.47
CA VAL A 42 -25.09 -4.82 29.05
C VAL A 42 -25.42 -5.20 30.51
N SER A 43 -25.50 -4.22 31.40
CA SER A 43 -26.09 -4.36 32.72
C SER A 43 -27.21 -3.36 32.94
N ALA A 44 -28.09 -3.62 33.90
CA ALA A 44 -29.12 -2.68 34.32
C ALA A 44 -28.75 -2.02 35.65
N TYR A 45 -29.12 -0.76 35.82
CA TYR A 45 -28.94 0.01 37.06
C TYR A 45 -30.27 0.64 37.51
N ASN A 46 -30.66 0.40 38.75
CA ASN A 46 -31.96 0.83 39.31
C ASN A 46 -31.88 2.11 40.14
N GLY A 47 -30.72 2.78 40.23
CA GLY A 47 -30.47 3.94 41.09
C GLY A 47 -29.77 3.57 42.41
N LEU A 48 -29.74 2.30 42.80
CA LEU A 48 -29.10 1.82 44.02
C LEU A 48 -27.95 0.84 43.71
N ARG A 49 -28.18 -0.10 42.81
CA ARG A 49 -27.20 -1.13 42.46
C ARG A 49 -27.28 -1.51 40.97
N GLU A 50 -26.17 -2.03 40.49
CA GLU A 50 -26.02 -2.60 39.15
C GLU A 50 -26.27 -4.12 39.18
N SER A 51 -26.93 -4.64 38.15
CA SER A 51 -27.12 -6.08 37.93
C SER A 51 -25.80 -6.75 37.49
N ALA A 52 -25.76 -8.07 37.47
CA ALA A 52 -24.78 -8.79 36.69
C ALA A 52 -24.83 -8.35 35.20
N LYS A 53 -23.70 -8.46 34.49
CA LYS A 53 -23.68 -8.27 33.04
C LYS A 53 -24.47 -9.37 32.34
N SER A 54 -25.04 -9.04 31.18
CA SER A 54 -25.67 -10.03 30.29
C SER A 54 -24.66 -11.08 29.82
N ASN A 55 -25.10 -12.02 28.99
CA ASN A 55 -24.22 -12.79 28.14
C ASN A 55 -23.38 -11.81 27.29
N VAL A 56 -22.17 -12.23 26.97
CA VAL A 56 -21.27 -11.49 26.09
C VAL A 56 -21.51 -11.91 24.63
N ILE A 57 -21.72 -10.95 23.76
CA ILE A 57 -21.68 -11.18 22.31
C ILE A 57 -20.32 -10.80 21.77
N THR A 58 -19.82 -11.57 20.80
CA THR A 58 -18.60 -11.27 20.06
C THR A 58 -18.96 -11.06 18.61
N VAL A 59 -18.61 -9.91 18.05
CA VAL A 59 -18.95 -9.51 16.69
C VAL A 59 -17.71 -8.95 15.99
N LYS A 60 -17.64 -9.11 14.67
CA LYS A 60 -16.59 -8.53 13.84
C LYS A 60 -17.22 -7.49 12.92
N THR A 61 -16.62 -6.29 12.88
CA THR A 61 -17.02 -5.26 11.93
C THR A 61 -16.68 -5.67 10.51
N SER A 62 -17.41 -5.16 9.53
CA SER A 62 -17.16 -5.43 8.11
C SER A 62 -15.78 -4.94 7.69
N ALA A 63 -15.16 -5.65 6.75
CA ALA A 63 -13.96 -5.19 6.06
C ALA A 63 -14.29 -4.03 5.10
N ILE A 64 -13.27 -3.22 4.79
CA ILE A 64 -13.31 -2.21 3.73
C ILE A 64 -12.42 -2.73 2.60
N PRO A 65 -12.99 -3.27 1.52
CA PRO A 65 -12.21 -3.84 0.43
C PRO A 65 -11.54 -2.76 -0.42
N VAL A 66 -10.40 -3.10 -1.03
CA VAL A 66 -9.77 -2.30 -2.08
C VAL A 66 -10.68 -2.23 -3.30
N GLN A 67 -10.95 -1.03 -3.78
CA GLN A 67 -11.71 -0.78 -5.01
C GLN A 67 -10.77 -0.64 -6.21
N SER A 68 -9.69 0.14 -6.06
CA SER A 68 -8.69 0.34 -7.11
C SER A 68 -7.30 0.60 -6.54
N ILE A 69 -6.29 0.26 -7.36
CA ILE A 69 -4.87 0.58 -7.15
C ILE A 69 -4.39 1.28 -8.40
N THR A 70 -3.71 2.41 -8.26
CA THR A 70 -3.12 3.15 -9.36
C THR A 70 -1.65 3.42 -9.07
N LEU A 71 -0.79 3.21 -10.07
CA LEU A 71 0.63 3.53 -10.03
C LEU A 71 0.93 4.75 -10.88
N ALA A 72 1.79 5.60 -10.37
CA ALA A 72 2.50 6.65 -11.10
C ALA A 72 4.01 6.49 -10.84
N ILE A 73 4.84 6.95 -11.77
CA ILE A 73 6.30 6.96 -11.65
C ILE A 73 6.82 8.33 -12.10
N ASP A 74 7.88 8.78 -11.47
CA ASP A 74 8.49 10.07 -11.78
C ASP A 74 9.34 10.06 -13.06
N LYS A 75 9.89 8.87 -13.42
CA LYS A 75 10.71 8.68 -14.64
C LYS A 75 10.45 7.31 -15.25
N THR A 76 10.19 7.27 -16.56
CA THR A 76 10.00 6.04 -17.34
C THR A 76 11.23 5.62 -18.14
N ALA A 77 12.27 6.47 -18.16
CA ALA A 77 13.55 6.23 -18.81
C ALA A 77 14.67 6.49 -17.81
N LEU A 78 15.59 5.54 -17.69
CA LEU A 78 16.75 5.61 -16.79
C LEU A 78 17.99 5.13 -17.52
N GLU A 79 19.15 5.58 -17.08
CA GLU A 79 20.42 4.92 -17.39
C GLU A 79 20.72 3.83 -16.36
N VAL A 80 21.56 2.86 -16.69
CA VAL A 80 22.05 1.84 -15.77
C VAL A 80 22.61 2.52 -14.49
N GLY A 81 22.18 2.06 -13.33
CA GLY A 81 22.51 2.65 -12.02
C GLY A 81 21.57 3.80 -11.60
N GLY A 82 20.75 4.33 -12.49
CA GLY A 82 19.76 5.36 -12.19
C GLY A 82 18.62 4.86 -11.31
N THR A 83 17.87 5.81 -10.73
CA THR A 83 16.75 5.53 -9.84
C THR A 83 15.50 6.30 -10.23
N ALA A 84 14.34 5.72 -9.89
CA ALA A 84 13.04 6.36 -10.01
C ALA A 84 12.18 6.04 -8.78
N LYS A 85 11.05 6.74 -8.64
CA LYS A 85 10.10 6.54 -7.54
C LYS A 85 8.71 6.22 -8.07
N VAL A 86 8.19 5.06 -7.69
CA VAL A 86 6.79 4.69 -7.90
C VAL A 86 5.96 5.22 -6.74
N THR A 87 4.86 5.89 -7.07
CA THR A 87 3.81 6.28 -6.13
C THR A 87 2.61 5.37 -6.31
N VAL A 88 2.14 4.79 -5.21
CA VAL A 88 0.96 3.93 -5.17
C VAL A 88 -0.21 4.72 -4.59
N THR A 89 -1.33 4.76 -5.30
CA THR A 89 -2.59 5.31 -4.79
C THR A 89 -3.61 4.18 -4.66
N ILE A 90 -4.16 4.02 -3.45
CA ILE A 90 -5.14 2.98 -3.12
C ILE A 90 -6.46 3.64 -2.78
N THR A 91 -7.54 3.12 -3.32
CA THR A 91 -8.89 3.61 -3.01
C THR A 91 -9.77 2.46 -2.49
N PRO A 92 -10.43 2.63 -1.34
CA PRO A 92 -10.22 3.72 -0.37
C PRO A 92 -8.91 3.55 0.40
N ALA A 93 -8.31 4.66 0.87
CA ALA A 93 -7.02 4.64 1.57
C ALA A 93 -7.05 3.85 2.90
N ASN A 94 -8.23 3.72 3.52
CA ASN A 94 -8.46 2.98 4.77
C ASN A 94 -8.93 1.53 4.52
N GLN A 95 -8.59 0.94 3.38
CA GLN A 95 -8.88 -0.46 3.06
C GLN A 95 -8.30 -1.42 4.11
N THR A 96 -8.83 -2.65 4.16
CA THR A 96 -8.43 -3.68 5.14
C THR A 96 -7.99 -4.99 4.48
N ASP A 97 -7.73 -5.01 3.18
CA ASP A 97 -7.34 -6.21 2.42
C ASP A 97 -5.85 -6.55 2.57
N GLY A 98 -5.08 -5.71 3.26
CA GLY A 98 -3.67 -5.93 3.55
C GLY A 98 -2.74 -4.91 2.88
N GLU A 99 -1.48 -5.31 2.73
CA GLU A 99 -0.43 -4.46 2.19
C GLU A 99 -0.28 -4.63 0.67
N VAL A 100 0.24 -3.58 0.03
CA VAL A 100 0.57 -3.61 -1.39
C VAL A 100 1.88 -4.36 -1.62
N THR A 101 1.92 -5.16 -2.68
CA THR A 101 3.14 -5.77 -3.19
C THR A 101 3.45 -5.20 -4.57
N LEU A 102 4.62 -4.59 -4.72
CA LEU A 102 5.16 -4.13 -6.00
C LEU A 102 5.99 -5.23 -6.66
N THR A 103 5.86 -5.39 -7.96
CA THR A 103 6.58 -6.42 -8.73
C THR A 103 7.10 -5.84 -10.03
N SER A 104 8.35 -6.13 -10.35
CA SER A 104 8.95 -5.92 -11.66
C SER A 104 8.87 -7.19 -12.50
N SER A 105 8.53 -7.07 -13.77
CA SER A 105 8.55 -8.21 -14.71
C SER A 105 9.95 -8.74 -15.00
N ASN A 106 10.98 -7.89 -14.78
CA ASN A 106 12.38 -8.26 -14.94
C ASN A 106 13.27 -7.46 -13.97
N SER A 107 13.52 -8.05 -12.81
CA SER A 107 14.36 -7.43 -11.78
C SER A 107 15.84 -7.32 -12.15
N GLN A 108 16.30 -8.03 -13.19
CA GLN A 108 17.66 -7.91 -13.74
C GLN A 108 17.80 -6.64 -14.60
N VAL A 109 16.71 -6.07 -15.09
CA VAL A 109 16.69 -4.79 -15.81
C VAL A 109 16.34 -3.67 -14.84
N ALA A 110 15.26 -3.80 -14.08
CA ALA A 110 14.85 -2.80 -13.09
C ALA A 110 14.28 -3.50 -11.86
N ALA A 111 14.92 -3.34 -10.70
CA ALA A 111 14.42 -3.82 -9.42
C ALA A 111 13.51 -2.77 -8.78
N VAL A 112 12.46 -3.21 -8.08
CA VAL A 112 11.55 -2.36 -7.29
C VAL A 112 11.37 -2.96 -5.90
N ASP A 113 11.36 -2.13 -4.86
CA ASP A 113 11.00 -2.51 -3.49
C ASP A 113 9.54 -2.13 -3.16
N ASN A 114 9.05 -2.56 -2.00
CA ASN A 114 7.67 -2.27 -1.57
C ASN A 114 7.48 -0.81 -1.13
N GLU A 115 8.54 -0.07 -0.89
CA GLU A 115 8.52 1.37 -0.66
C GLU A 115 8.37 2.15 -1.99
N GLY A 116 8.48 1.47 -3.14
CA GLY A 116 8.36 2.06 -4.47
C GLY A 116 9.68 2.64 -5.01
N ASN A 117 10.83 2.30 -4.42
CA ASN A 117 12.11 2.70 -4.98
C ASN A 117 12.46 1.76 -6.13
N VAL A 118 12.75 2.34 -7.29
CA VAL A 118 13.17 1.63 -8.50
C VAL A 118 14.64 1.88 -8.72
N ARG A 119 15.40 0.80 -9.02
CA ARG A 119 16.80 0.87 -9.42
C ARG A 119 16.98 0.21 -10.79
N ALA A 120 17.57 0.94 -11.71
CA ALA A 120 18.00 0.42 -13.02
C ALA A 120 19.27 -0.44 -12.83
N VAL A 121 19.22 -1.70 -13.29
CA VAL A 121 20.28 -2.70 -13.08
C VAL A 121 21.04 -2.96 -14.36
N ALA A 122 20.35 -3.18 -15.48
CA ALA A 122 20.92 -3.40 -16.80
C ALA A 122 20.02 -2.79 -17.87
N SER A 123 20.58 -2.54 -19.05
CA SER A 123 19.81 -2.04 -20.20
C SER A 123 18.72 -3.01 -20.63
N GLY A 124 17.57 -2.46 -21.08
CA GLY A 124 16.41 -3.24 -21.49
C GLY A 124 15.09 -2.58 -21.08
N THR A 125 14.02 -3.36 -21.08
CA THR A 125 12.69 -2.94 -20.67
C THR A 125 12.17 -3.80 -19.53
N ALA A 126 11.44 -3.20 -18.59
CA ALA A 126 10.71 -3.87 -17.54
C ALA A 126 9.35 -3.20 -17.32
N THR A 127 8.39 -3.96 -16.79
CA THR A 127 7.12 -3.39 -16.37
C THR A 127 6.97 -3.53 -14.85
N ILE A 128 6.35 -2.53 -14.23
CA ILE A 128 6.05 -2.53 -12.79
C ILE A 128 4.54 -2.60 -12.61
N THR A 129 4.11 -3.47 -11.71
CA THR A 129 2.72 -3.64 -11.29
C THR A 129 2.63 -3.69 -9.76
N ALA A 130 1.44 -3.41 -9.21
CA ALA A 130 1.13 -3.58 -7.80
C ALA A 130 -0.07 -4.50 -7.62
N LYS A 131 -0.09 -5.23 -6.50
CA LYS A 131 -1.20 -6.11 -6.13
C LYS A 131 -1.54 -5.96 -4.64
N ILE A 132 -2.86 -5.99 -4.32
CA ILE A 132 -3.42 -6.15 -2.97
C ILE A 132 -4.58 -7.13 -3.09
N GLY A 133 -4.54 -8.27 -2.38
CA GLY A 133 -5.56 -9.30 -2.51
C GLY A 133 -5.72 -9.72 -3.98
N GLU A 134 -6.92 -9.59 -4.53
CA GLU A 134 -7.23 -9.91 -5.93
C GLU A 134 -7.13 -8.68 -6.87
N LYS A 135 -6.84 -7.48 -6.35
CA LYS A 135 -6.75 -6.26 -7.16
C LYS A 135 -5.34 -6.04 -7.66
N THR A 136 -5.25 -5.69 -8.94
CA THR A 136 -3.99 -5.34 -9.62
C THR A 136 -4.09 -3.93 -10.18
N SER A 137 -2.98 -3.20 -10.17
CA SER A 137 -2.87 -1.85 -10.70
C SER A 137 -2.81 -1.79 -12.23
N ASN A 138 -2.76 -0.57 -12.78
CA ASN A 138 -2.22 -0.33 -14.11
C ASN A 138 -0.75 -0.79 -14.18
N VAL A 139 -0.29 -1.03 -15.41
CA VAL A 139 1.10 -1.39 -15.72
C VAL A 139 1.89 -0.11 -16.02
N ILE A 140 3.07 0.03 -15.43
CA ILE A 140 4.06 1.05 -15.80
C ILE A 140 5.16 0.36 -16.62
N SER A 141 5.48 0.88 -17.79
CA SER A 141 6.62 0.47 -18.60
C SER A 141 7.83 1.36 -18.30
N LEU A 142 8.99 0.75 -18.10
CA LEU A 142 10.26 1.40 -17.85
C LEU A 142 11.30 0.94 -18.89
N THR A 143 12.07 1.86 -19.44
CA THR A 143 13.20 1.57 -20.32
C THR A 143 14.50 1.99 -19.64
N VAL A 144 15.46 1.09 -19.62
CA VAL A 144 16.82 1.34 -19.11
C VAL A 144 17.79 1.35 -20.28
N TYR A 145 18.56 2.41 -20.39
CA TYR A 145 19.57 2.62 -21.41
C TYR A 145 20.96 2.37 -20.82
N GLU A 146 21.91 1.96 -21.69
CA GLU A 146 23.32 1.99 -21.32
C GLU A 146 23.73 3.43 -20.98
N ALA A 147 24.62 3.60 -20.03
CA ALA A 147 25.25 4.89 -19.78
C ALA A 147 26.11 5.28 -20.99
N LEU A 148 26.02 6.54 -21.41
CA LEU A 148 26.88 7.04 -22.44
C LEU A 148 28.31 7.12 -21.91
N VAL A 149 29.25 6.68 -22.70
CA VAL A 149 30.68 6.88 -22.46
C VAL A 149 31.17 8.02 -23.38
N ASP A 150 32.08 8.82 -22.85
CA ASP A 150 32.69 9.90 -23.65
C ASP A 150 33.50 9.28 -24.79
N VAL A 151 33.31 9.81 -25.97
CA VAL A 151 34.13 9.48 -27.14
C VAL A 151 35.50 10.14 -26.97
N THR A 152 36.54 9.36 -27.05
CA THR A 152 37.92 9.84 -26.88
C THR A 152 38.81 9.43 -28.07
N ASN A 153 40.02 9.94 -28.07
CA ASN A 153 41.07 9.55 -29.04
C ASN A 153 40.65 9.71 -30.50
N LEU A 154 39.92 10.83 -30.83
CA LEU A 154 39.61 11.13 -32.21
C LEU A 154 40.90 11.34 -33.00
N THR A 155 41.13 10.52 -33.99
CA THR A 155 42.27 10.56 -34.90
C THR A 155 41.82 10.64 -36.36
N SER A 156 42.71 11.07 -37.22
CA SER A 156 42.47 11.14 -38.65
C SER A 156 43.54 10.39 -39.42
N SER A 157 43.14 9.75 -40.52
CA SER A 157 44.03 9.05 -41.45
C SER A 157 43.52 9.16 -42.88
N ASN A 158 44.29 8.67 -43.85
CA ASN A 158 43.93 8.62 -45.28
C ASN A 158 43.40 9.96 -45.82
N ILE A 159 44.08 11.04 -45.51
CA ILE A 159 43.69 12.38 -45.93
C ILE A 159 43.98 12.56 -47.44
N THR A 160 42.93 12.86 -48.20
CA THR A 160 43.01 13.17 -49.61
C THR A 160 42.49 14.59 -49.90
N ALA A 161 42.39 14.97 -51.15
CA ALA A 161 41.85 16.28 -51.56
C ALA A 161 40.31 16.37 -51.18
N ASN A 162 39.59 15.24 -51.06
CA ASN A 162 38.14 15.22 -50.96
C ASN A 162 37.62 14.27 -49.86
N SER A 163 38.50 13.63 -49.10
CA SER A 163 38.11 12.69 -48.03
C SER A 163 39.11 12.65 -46.88
N ILE A 164 38.63 12.27 -45.73
CA ILE A 164 39.41 12.01 -44.52
C ILE A 164 38.74 10.88 -43.76
N ASP A 165 39.51 9.93 -43.30
CA ASP A 165 39.02 8.89 -42.38
C ASP A 165 39.18 9.37 -40.94
N LEU A 166 38.12 9.22 -40.14
CA LEU A 166 38.11 9.51 -38.71
C LEU A 166 37.91 8.22 -37.94
N SER A 167 38.67 8.06 -36.88
CA SER A 167 38.48 6.96 -35.92
C SER A 167 38.53 7.47 -34.49
N TRP A 168 37.81 6.83 -33.60
CA TRP A 168 37.70 7.17 -32.18
C TRP A 168 37.46 5.88 -31.34
N ASP A 169 37.70 6.00 -30.05
CA ASP A 169 37.41 4.95 -29.03
C ASP A 169 36.13 5.27 -28.30
#